data_255f9432d34de6c8010301cfb450c4d2
#
_entry.id   255f9432d34de6c8010301cfb450c4d2
#
_cell.length_a   1.000
_cell.length_b   1.000
_cell.length_c   1.000
_cell.angle_alpha   90.00
_cell.angle_beta   90.00
_cell.angle_gamma   90.00
#
_symmetry.space_group_name_H-M   'P 1'
#
loop_
_entity.id
_entity.type
_entity.pdbx_description
1 polymer ?
#
loop_
_entity_poly.entity_id
_entity_poly.type
_entity_poly.pdbx_seq_one_letter_code
_entity_poly.pdbx_strand_id
1 'polypeptide(L)'
;PLWSRGLGDVYKRQVLERSFGAPTVTKDGVSVAKEIELKDKLQNMGAQLVKEVASKTNDIAGDGTTTATVLAQAIVREGTKYVAAGLNPMDLKRGIDKAVAALVEELKKQSKATTTSKEIAQVGSISANSDESVGSIIAEAMDKVGKEGVITVEEGKSLANELDVVEGMQFDRGYLSPYFINNPEKQVALLDNPFVLLFDKKISNIRD
;
A
#
# COMPACT_ATOMS: atom_id res chain seq x y z
N PRO A 1 -20.17 -1.66 20.61
CA PRO A 1 -21.23 -0.98 19.88
C PRO A 1 -21.27 -1.46 18.43
N LEU A 2 -22.48 -1.63 17.92
CA LEU A 2 -22.77 -2.12 16.56
C LEU A 2 -22.09 -1.32 15.44
N TRP A 3 -21.68 -0.09 15.68
CA TRP A 3 -21.01 0.76 14.71
C TRP A 3 -19.50 0.46 14.52
N SER A 4 -18.84 -0.20 15.46
CA SER A 4 -17.43 -0.57 15.31
C SER A 4 -17.21 -1.83 14.44
N ARG A 5 -18.20 -2.70 14.35
CA ARG A 5 -18.18 -3.87 13.43
C ARG A 5 -18.70 -3.54 12.03
N GLY A 6 -19.61 -2.57 11.92
CA GLY A 6 -20.32 -2.28 10.67
C GLY A 6 -19.51 -1.43 9.68
N LEU A 7 -18.65 -0.52 10.13
CA LEU A 7 -17.93 0.39 9.23
C LEU A 7 -16.90 -0.35 8.36
N GLY A 8 -16.18 -1.32 8.92
CA GLY A 8 -15.20 -2.10 8.16
C GLY A 8 -15.84 -2.98 7.08
N ASP A 9 -16.97 -3.64 7.37
CA ASP A 9 -17.62 -4.57 6.44
C ASP A 9 -18.45 -3.88 5.36
N VAL A 10 -19.09 -2.75 5.66
CA VAL A 10 -19.93 -2.02 4.69
C VAL A 10 -19.08 -1.38 3.60
N TYR A 11 -17.93 -0.82 3.95
CA TYR A 11 -17.02 -0.19 2.97
C TYR A 11 -16.17 -1.20 2.20
N LYS A 12 -16.09 -2.44 2.65
CA LYS A 12 -15.29 -3.50 2.01
C LYS A 12 -15.99 -4.24 0.87
N ARG A 13 -17.22 -3.85 0.50
CA ARG A 13 -17.98 -4.48 -0.59
C ARG A 13 -18.75 -3.41 -1.36
N GLN A 14 -18.03 -2.48 -1.95
CA GLN A 14 -18.66 -1.41 -2.74
C GLN A 14 -18.53 -1.67 -4.23
N VAL A 15 -19.58 -1.27 -4.95
CA VAL A 15 -19.59 -1.22 -6.39
C VAL A 15 -19.31 0.22 -6.80
N LEU A 16 -18.19 0.43 -7.47
CA LEU A 16 -17.79 1.73 -7.98
C LEU A 16 -18.22 1.85 -9.43
N GLU A 17 -19.00 2.87 -9.74
CA GLU A 17 -19.35 3.21 -11.11
C GLU A 17 -18.14 3.78 -11.82
N ARG A 18 -17.89 3.34 -13.04
CA ARG A 18 -16.87 3.91 -13.91
C ARG A 18 -17.52 4.66 -15.05
N SER A 19 -16.95 5.78 -15.44
CA SER A 19 -17.39 6.55 -16.60
C SER A 19 -17.34 5.75 -17.90
N PHE A 20 -16.43 4.76 -17.98
CA PHE A 20 -16.29 3.83 -19.09
C PHE A 20 -15.97 2.42 -18.56
N GLY A 21 -16.68 1.41 -19.06
CA GLY A 21 -16.49 0.00 -18.72
C GLY A 21 -17.43 -0.53 -17.65
N ALA A 22 -17.18 -1.76 -17.19
CA ALA A 22 -17.99 -2.40 -16.17
C ALA A 22 -17.71 -1.78 -14.78
N PRO A 23 -18.73 -1.76 -13.89
CA PRO A 23 -18.53 -1.33 -12.52
C PRO A 23 -17.44 -2.17 -11.83
N THR A 24 -16.62 -1.53 -11.00
CA THR A 24 -15.60 -2.22 -10.22
C THR A 24 -16.15 -2.57 -8.85
N VAL A 25 -16.09 -3.84 -8.50
CA VAL A 25 -16.39 -4.29 -7.12
C VAL A 25 -15.08 -4.32 -6.35
N THR A 26 -14.99 -3.54 -5.28
CA THR A 26 -13.78 -3.49 -4.47
C THR A 26 -14.08 -3.68 -2.99
N LYS A 27 -13.11 -4.26 -2.29
CA LYS A 27 -13.08 -4.34 -0.82
C LYS A 27 -12.01 -3.41 -0.23
N ASP A 28 -11.24 -2.74 -1.08
CA ASP A 28 -10.14 -1.88 -0.68
C ASP A 28 -10.62 -0.47 -0.37
N GLY A 29 -10.36 -0.03 0.87
CA GLY A 29 -10.77 1.28 1.36
C GLY A 29 -10.09 2.45 0.64
N VAL A 30 -8.86 2.30 0.18
CA VAL A 30 -8.15 3.34 -0.58
C VAL A 30 -8.74 3.53 -1.96
N SER A 31 -9.12 2.44 -2.62
CA SER A 31 -9.80 2.51 -3.93
C SER A 31 -11.14 3.22 -3.82
N VAL A 32 -11.92 2.91 -2.77
CA VAL A 32 -13.17 3.63 -2.49
C VAL A 32 -12.91 5.12 -2.20
N ALA A 33 -11.92 5.44 -1.36
CA ALA A 33 -11.60 6.81 -1.02
C ALA A 33 -11.22 7.65 -2.23
N LYS A 34 -10.49 7.07 -3.19
CA LYS A 34 -10.05 7.75 -4.41
C LYS A 34 -11.21 8.18 -5.32
N GLU A 35 -12.32 7.47 -5.30
CA GLU A 35 -13.51 7.77 -6.12
C GLU A 35 -14.48 8.78 -5.48
N ILE A 36 -14.25 9.18 -4.21
CA ILE A 36 -15.12 10.14 -3.55
C ILE A 36 -14.94 11.52 -4.19
N GLU A 37 -16.00 12.07 -4.76
CA GLU A 37 -16.06 13.42 -5.29
C GLU A 37 -17.31 14.13 -4.78
N LEU A 38 -17.14 15.33 -4.23
CA LEU A 38 -18.23 16.13 -3.64
C LEU A 38 -18.55 17.30 -4.55
N LYS A 39 -19.84 17.64 -4.65
CA LYS A 39 -20.33 18.75 -5.49
C LYS A 39 -19.86 20.12 -5.02
N ASP A 40 -19.78 20.32 -3.73
CA ASP A 40 -19.27 21.57 -3.14
C ASP A 40 -17.76 21.61 -3.19
N LYS A 41 -17.18 22.68 -3.75
CA LYS A 41 -15.74 22.84 -3.96
C LYS A 41 -14.93 22.82 -2.65
N LEU A 42 -15.43 23.46 -1.61
CA LEU A 42 -14.72 23.53 -0.31
C LEU A 42 -14.76 22.17 0.39
N GLN A 43 -15.91 21.52 0.37
CA GLN A 43 -16.03 20.16 0.91
C GLN A 43 -15.17 19.18 0.11
N ASN A 44 -15.10 19.34 -1.21
CA ASN A 44 -14.26 18.49 -2.06
C ASN A 44 -12.76 18.69 -1.78
N MET A 45 -12.31 19.91 -1.50
CA MET A 45 -10.93 20.14 -1.04
C MET A 45 -10.64 19.37 0.27
N GLY A 46 -11.56 19.38 1.22
CA GLY A 46 -11.44 18.57 2.43
C GLY A 46 -11.38 17.06 2.13
N ALA A 47 -12.24 16.58 1.24
CA ALA A 47 -12.22 15.20 0.79
C ALA A 47 -10.88 14.81 0.14
N GLN A 48 -10.28 15.68 -0.68
CA GLN A 48 -8.97 15.44 -1.29
C GLN A 48 -7.85 15.29 -0.23
N LEU A 49 -7.85 16.11 0.81
CA LEU A 49 -6.89 15.98 1.91
C LEU A 49 -7.04 14.64 2.65
N VAL A 50 -8.27 14.18 2.87
CA VAL A 50 -8.53 12.88 3.49
C VAL A 50 -8.12 11.73 2.58
N LYS A 51 -8.34 11.84 1.26
CA LYS A 51 -7.83 10.87 0.28
C LYS A 51 -6.31 10.73 0.36
N GLU A 52 -5.61 11.85 0.53
CA GLU A 52 -4.15 11.84 0.65
C GLU A 52 -3.69 11.08 1.89
N VAL A 53 -4.40 11.21 3.02
CA VAL A 53 -4.12 10.41 4.24
C VAL A 53 -4.25 8.92 3.95
N ALA A 54 -5.34 8.49 3.31
CA ALA A 54 -5.55 7.10 2.96
C ALA A 54 -4.47 6.58 2.00
N SER A 55 -4.13 7.35 0.95
CA SER A 55 -3.10 6.99 -0.03
C SER A 55 -1.73 6.85 0.59
N LYS A 56 -1.28 7.82 1.40
CA LYS A 56 0.01 7.74 2.10
C LYS A 56 0.10 6.57 3.05
N THR A 57 -1.00 6.25 3.76
CA THR A 57 -1.03 5.09 4.64
C THR A 57 -0.90 3.79 3.85
N ASN A 58 -1.57 3.70 2.70
CA ASN A 58 -1.46 2.55 1.80
C ASN A 58 -0.04 2.40 1.24
N ASP A 59 0.59 3.48 0.82
CA ASP A 59 1.93 3.46 0.23
C ASP A 59 3.01 3.03 1.24
N ILE A 60 2.82 3.35 2.53
CA ILE A 60 3.79 3.05 3.58
C ILE A 60 3.53 1.68 4.22
N ALA A 61 2.29 1.35 4.52
CA ALA A 61 1.92 0.18 5.32
C ALA A 61 1.10 -0.87 4.55
N GLY A 62 0.48 -0.52 3.43
CA GLY A 62 -0.39 -1.41 2.66
C GLY A 62 -1.73 -1.74 3.34
N ASP A 63 -1.92 -1.35 4.58
CA ASP A 63 -3.13 -1.60 5.39
C ASP A 63 -3.39 -0.45 6.37
N GLY A 64 -4.54 -0.48 7.06
CA GLY A 64 -4.90 0.52 8.07
C GLY A 64 -5.43 1.84 7.50
N THR A 65 -5.77 1.92 6.23
CA THR A 65 -6.26 3.13 5.55
C THR A 65 -7.53 3.69 6.20
N THR A 66 -8.46 2.83 6.59
CA THR A 66 -9.69 3.22 7.30
C THR A 66 -9.38 3.77 8.68
N THR A 67 -8.49 3.12 9.42
CA THR A 67 -8.06 3.57 10.77
C THR A 67 -7.40 4.94 10.68
N ALA A 68 -6.50 5.16 9.74
CA ALA A 68 -5.84 6.44 9.52
C ALA A 68 -6.85 7.55 9.17
N THR A 69 -7.84 7.26 8.34
CA THR A 69 -8.90 8.19 7.98
C THR A 69 -9.76 8.58 9.17
N VAL A 70 -10.15 7.63 10.02
CA VAL A 70 -10.91 7.89 11.24
C VAL A 70 -10.12 8.72 12.25
N LEU A 71 -8.82 8.41 12.40
CA LEU A 71 -7.93 9.20 13.25
C LEU A 71 -7.76 10.62 12.73
N ALA A 72 -7.57 10.81 11.43
CA ALA A 72 -7.48 12.13 10.81
C ALA A 72 -8.77 12.94 11.06
N GLN A 73 -9.95 12.33 10.88
CA GLN A 73 -11.22 12.96 11.18
C GLN A 73 -11.30 13.40 12.64
N ALA A 74 -10.91 12.53 13.59
CA ALA A 74 -10.96 12.82 15.01
C ALA A 74 -10.03 13.99 15.37
N ILE A 75 -8.80 14.00 14.85
CA ILE A 75 -7.81 15.05 15.08
C ILE A 75 -8.33 16.40 14.55
N VAL A 76 -8.84 16.42 13.32
CA VAL A 76 -9.39 17.65 12.72
C VAL A 76 -10.60 18.15 13.51
N ARG A 77 -11.53 17.26 13.84
CA ARG A 77 -12.75 17.61 14.56
C ARG A 77 -12.46 18.19 15.96
N GLU A 78 -11.54 17.59 16.69
CA GLU A 78 -11.15 18.10 18.01
C GLU A 78 -10.29 19.36 17.87
N GLY A 79 -9.32 19.37 16.96
CA GLY A 79 -8.46 20.54 16.74
C GLY A 79 -9.23 21.80 16.34
N THR A 80 -10.25 21.65 15.49
CA THR A 80 -11.10 22.77 15.05
C THR A 80 -11.80 23.48 16.21
N LYS A 81 -12.17 22.74 17.26
CA LYS A 81 -12.78 23.34 18.46
C LYS A 81 -11.84 24.30 19.17
N TYR A 82 -10.56 23.95 19.27
CA TYR A 82 -9.55 24.79 19.91
C TYR A 82 -9.21 26.02 19.06
N VAL A 83 -9.14 25.85 17.75
CA VAL A 83 -8.94 26.99 16.83
C VAL A 83 -10.13 27.95 16.90
N ALA A 84 -11.37 27.45 16.93
CA ALA A 84 -12.56 28.25 17.08
C ALA A 84 -12.61 28.98 18.45
N ALA A 85 -12.00 28.41 19.49
CA ALA A 85 -11.82 29.04 20.79
C ALA A 85 -10.68 30.05 20.85
N GLY A 86 -9.99 30.33 19.74
CA GLY A 86 -8.94 31.34 19.63
C GLY A 86 -7.51 30.81 19.81
N LEU A 87 -7.29 29.48 19.88
CA LEU A 87 -5.96 28.93 19.95
C LEU A 87 -5.24 29.10 18.59
N ASN A 88 -3.96 29.44 18.64
CA ASN A 88 -3.15 29.57 17.43
C ASN A 88 -3.00 28.20 16.73
N PRO A 89 -3.41 28.06 15.46
CA PRO A 89 -3.33 26.77 14.73
C PRO A 89 -1.90 26.23 14.61
N MET A 90 -0.88 27.09 14.53
CA MET A 90 0.50 26.68 14.44
C MET A 90 1.03 26.09 15.75
N ASP A 91 0.57 26.61 16.88
CA ASP A 91 0.93 26.07 18.19
C ASP A 91 0.22 24.74 18.43
N LEU A 92 -1.03 24.62 17.99
CA LEU A 92 -1.77 23.36 17.99
C LEU A 92 -1.02 22.30 17.14
N LYS A 93 -0.58 22.67 15.94
CA LYS A 93 0.21 21.78 15.10
C LYS A 93 1.50 21.31 15.78
N ARG A 94 2.25 22.21 16.41
CA ARG A 94 3.46 21.85 17.17
C ARG A 94 3.17 20.88 18.32
N GLY A 95 2.01 21.05 18.97
CA GLY A 95 1.53 20.13 20.00
C GLY A 95 1.23 18.73 19.45
N ILE A 96 0.54 18.68 18.30
CA ILE A 96 0.23 17.44 17.61
C ILE A 96 1.53 16.72 17.18
N ASP A 97 2.48 17.43 16.59
CA ASP A 97 3.77 16.85 16.16
C ASP A 97 4.52 16.19 17.33
N LYS A 98 4.56 16.86 18.50
CA LYS A 98 5.16 16.29 19.72
C LYS A 98 4.41 15.06 20.23
N ALA A 99 3.09 15.11 20.22
CA ALA A 99 2.27 13.99 20.63
C ALA A 99 2.44 12.78 19.70
N VAL A 100 2.49 13.01 18.39
CA VAL A 100 2.72 11.94 17.39
C VAL A 100 4.09 11.29 17.60
N ALA A 101 5.14 12.07 17.82
CA ALA A 101 6.47 11.52 18.08
C ALA A 101 6.47 10.59 19.31
N ALA A 102 5.86 11.02 20.41
CA ALA A 102 5.76 10.21 21.62
C ALA A 102 4.88 8.96 21.44
N LEU A 103 3.75 9.09 20.72
CA LEU A 103 2.87 7.98 20.43
C LEU A 103 3.53 6.91 19.54
N VAL A 104 4.29 7.33 18.53
CA VAL A 104 5.01 6.39 17.64
C VAL A 104 6.02 5.57 18.43
N GLU A 105 6.78 6.19 19.33
CA GLU A 105 7.72 5.45 20.18
C GLU A 105 7.02 4.46 21.13
N GLU A 106 5.87 4.84 21.67
CA GLU A 106 5.10 3.94 22.53
C GLU A 106 4.46 2.78 21.75
N LEU A 107 3.95 3.06 20.54
CA LEU A 107 3.43 2.03 19.64
C LEU A 107 4.51 1.03 19.22
N LYS A 108 5.74 1.49 18.97
CA LYS A 108 6.88 0.59 18.69
C LYS A 108 7.16 -0.38 19.84
N LYS A 109 7.05 0.07 21.09
CA LYS A 109 7.22 -0.79 22.26
C LYS A 109 6.11 -1.84 22.41
N GLN A 110 4.89 -1.49 22.03
CA GLN A 110 3.72 -2.38 22.07
C GLN A 110 3.65 -3.32 20.88
N SER A 111 4.32 -3.00 19.77
CA SER A 111 4.32 -3.82 18.57
C SER A 111 5.09 -5.12 18.79
N LYS A 112 4.55 -6.21 18.25
CA LYS A 112 5.18 -7.52 18.24
C LYS A 112 5.68 -7.83 16.83
N ALA A 113 6.96 -8.16 16.71
CA ALA A 113 7.51 -8.60 15.43
C ALA A 113 6.97 -10.00 15.08
N THR A 114 6.58 -10.18 13.81
CA THR A 114 6.20 -11.48 13.27
C THR A 114 7.46 -12.31 13.01
N THR A 115 7.54 -13.50 13.59
CA THR A 115 8.72 -14.37 13.48
C THR A 115 8.43 -15.71 12.86
N THR A 116 7.19 -16.18 12.94
CA THR A 116 6.77 -17.50 12.45
C THR A 116 5.89 -17.38 11.21
N SER A 117 5.94 -18.38 10.31
CA SER A 117 5.05 -18.47 9.14
C SER A 117 3.58 -18.40 9.52
N LYS A 118 3.20 -18.96 10.67
CA LYS A 118 1.83 -18.88 11.17
C LYS A 118 1.41 -17.43 11.50
N GLU A 119 2.29 -16.64 12.11
CA GLU A 119 2.02 -15.22 12.39
C GLU A 119 1.93 -14.43 11.09
N ILE A 120 2.79 -14.73 10.11
CA ILE A 120 2.75 -14.12 8.77
C ILE A 120 1.42 -14.45 8.09
N ALA A 121 0.99 -15.73 8.11
CA ALA A 121 -0.30 -16.16 7.56
C ALA A 121 -1.47 -15.42 8.23
N GLN A 122 -1.44 -15.25 9.54
CA GLN A 122 -2.48 -14.52 10.28
C GLN A 122 -2.55 -13.05 9.86
N VAL A 123 -1.42 -12.36 9.73
CA VAL A 123 -1.37 -10.97 9.25
C VAL A 123 -1.87 -10.88 7.81
N GLY A 124 -1.42 -11.78 6.94
CA GLY A 124 -1.88 -11.86 5.56
C GLY A 124 -3.39 -12.10 5.45
N SER A 125 -3.93 -13.00 6.27
CA SER A 125 -5.37 -13.27 6.30
C SER A 125 -6.17 -12.05 6.75
N ILE A 126 -5.71 -11.32 7.78
CA ILE A 126 -6.37 -10.09 8.26
C ILE A 126 -6.37 -9.04 7.16
N SER A 127 -5.25 -8.80 6.51
CA SER A 127 -5.13 -7.84 5.40
C SER A 127 -6.00 -8.24 4.20
N ALA A 128 -6.17 -9.53 3.96
CA ALA A 128 -7.05 -10.09 2.94
C ALA A 128 -8.53 -10.20 3.38
N ASN A 129 -8.96 -9.46 4.39
CA ASN A 129 -10.32 -9.48 4.94
C ASN A 129 -10.76 -10.83 5.52
N SER A 130 -9.87 -11.43 6.29
CA SER A 130 -10.06 -12.76 6.93
C SER A 130 -10.12 -13.92 5.95
N ASP A 131 -9.47 -13.79 4.79
CA ASP A 131 -9.29 -14.87 3.84
C ASP A 131 -8.03 -15.68 4.22
N GLU A 132 -8.24 -16.84 4.81
CA GLU A 132 -7.15 -17.73 5.28
C GLU A 132 -6.37 -18.34 4.11
N SER A 133 -7.00 -18.52 2.95
CA SER A 133 -6.35 -19.07 1.77
C SER A 133 -5.27 -18.13 1.23
N VAL A 134 -5.59 -16.84 1.15
CA VAL A 134 -4.64 -15.79 0.75
C VAL A 134 -3.50 -15.66 1.77
N GLY A 135 -3.84 -15.67 3.07
CA GLY A 135 -2.83 -15.61 4.12
C GLY A 135 -1.84 -16.77 4.07
N SER A 136 -2.32 -17.97 3.78
CA SER A 136 -1.50 -19.18 3.66
C SER A 136 -0.55 -19.10 2.46
N ILE A 137 -1.03 -18.64 1.30
CA ILE A 137 -0.22 -18.46 0.09
C ILE A 137 0.87 -17.40 0.32
N ILE A 138 0.55 -16.30 0.99
CA ILE A 138 1.54 -15.25 1.32
C ILE A 138 2.62 -15.80 2.26
N ALA A 139 2.23 -16.58 3.28
CA ALA A 139 3.19 -17.20 4.19
C ALA A 139 4.10 -18.20 3.46
N GLU A 140 3.54 -19.04 2.59
CA GLU A 140 4.32 -19.94 1.74
C GLU A 140 5.29 -19.21 0.81
N ALA A 141 4.84 -18.12 0.20
CA ALA A 141 5.70 -17.25 -0.61
C ALA A 141 6.86 -16.71 0.21
N MET A 142 6.58 -16.18 1.41
CA MET A 142 7.57 -15.61 2.30
C MET A 142 8.58 -16.66 2.77
N ASP A 143 8.14 -17.89 3.03
CA ASP A 143 9.04 -19.00 3.41
C ASP A 143 9.98 -19.38 2.26
N LYS A 144 9.54 -19.28 1.00
CA LYS A 144 10.35 -19.58 -0.19
C LYS A 144 11.35 -18.48 -0.53
N VAL A 145 10.91 -17.22 -0.48
CA VAL A 145 11.76 -16.07 -0.90
C VAL A 145 12.52 -15.42 0.26
N GLY A 146 12.13 -15.72 1.50
CA GLY A 146 12.70 -15.10 2.70
C GLY A 146 12.14 -13.69 2.98
N LYS A 147 12.52 -13.13 4.13
CA LYS A 147 12.00 -11.83 4.60
C LYS A 147 12.43 -10.64 3.74
N GLU A 148 13.53 -10.78 3.02
CA GLU A 148 14.07 -9.75 2.11
C GLU A 148 13.57 -9.93 0.66
N GLY A 149 12.79 -10.98 0.42
CA GLY A 149 12.25 -11.28 -0.91
C GLY A 149 11.14 -10.32 -1.31
N VAL A 150 10.99 -10.12 -2.61
CA VAL A 150 9.92 -9.30 -3.17
C VAL A 150 8.75 -10.21 -3.55
N ILE A 151 7.56 -9.88 -3.04
CA ILE A 151 6.32 -10.55 -3.39
C ILE A 151 5.47 -9.57 -4.18
N THR A 152 5.12 -9.94 -5.42
CA THR A 152 4.20 -9.18 -6.27
C THR A 152 2.90 -9.95 -6.43
N VAL A 153 1.80 -9.23 -6.59
CA VAL A 153 0.47 -9.79 -6.84
C VAL A 153 0.03 -9.32 -8.21
N GLU A 154 -0.27 -10.27 -9.08
CA GLU A 154 -0.74 -10.00 -10.42
C GLU A 154 -2.07 -10.71 -10.68
N GLU A 155 -2.83 -10.21 -11.64
CA GLU A 155 -4.09 -10.81 -12.05
C GLU A 155 -3.82 -12.09 -12.85
N GLY A 156 -4.18 -13.24 -12.29
CA GLY A 156 -3.98 -14.54 -12.90
C GLY A 156 -4.99 -14.83 -13.99
N LYS A 157 -4.67 -15.79 -14.86
CA LYS A 157 -5.57 -16.28 -15.92
C LYS A 157 -6.46 -17.42 -15.45
N SER A 158 -6.16 -18.03 -14.30
CA SER A 158 -6.92 -19.14 -13.72
C SER A 158 -7.93 -18.65 -12.68
N LEU A 159 -8.89 -19.51 -12.33
CA LEU A 159 -9.88 -19.24 -11.29
C LEU A 159 -9.32 -19.46 -9.87
N ALA A 160 -8.19 -20.13 -9.76
CA ALA A 160 -7.52 -20.39 -8.49
C ALA A 160 -6.30 -19.46 -8.33
N ASN A 161 -5.99 -19.12 -7.07
CA ASN A 161 -4.76 -18.43 -6.76
C ASN A 161 -3.58 -19.38 -6.94
N GLU A 162 -2.57 -18.94 -7.64
CA GLU A 162 -1.34 -19.68 -7.91
C GLU A 162 -0.15 -18.94 -7.31
N LEU A 163 0.82 -19.69 -6.82
CA LEU A 163 2.10 -19.16 -6.35
C LEU A 163 3.19 -19.55 -7.33
N ASP A 164 3.73 -18.59 -8.03
CA ASP A 164 4.90 -18.76 -8.86
C ASP A 164 6.15 -18.17 -8.20
N VAL A 165 7.23 -18.93 -8.15
CA VAL A 165 8.47 -18.51 -7.50
C VAL A 165 9.57 -18.45 -8.54
N VAL A 166 10.12 -17.26 -8.70
CA VAL A 166 11.23 -16.98 -9.61
C VAL A 166 12.50 -16.79 -8.80
N GLU A 167 13.53 -17.54 -9.12
CA GLU A 167 14.86 -17.32 -8.53
C GLU A 167 15.49 -16.06 -9.16
N GLY A 168 15.75 -15.07 -8.32
CA GLY A 168 16.30 -13.79 -8.75
C GLY A 168 15.29 -12.65 -8.65
N MET A 169 15.48 -11.61 -9.45
CA MET A 169 14.63 -10.43 -9.50
C MET A 169 14.22 -10.14 -10.94
N GLN A 170 12.93 -9.94 -11.17
CA GLN A 170 12.39 -9.54 -12.46
C GLN A 170 12.20 -8.02 -12.50
N PHE A 171 12.67 -7.41 -13.59
CA PHE A 171 12.50 -5.97 -13.85
C PHE A 171 11.55 -5.78 -15.02
N ASP A 172 10.72 -4.73 -14.95
CA ASP A 172 9.79 -4.38 -16.02
C ASP A 172 10.46 -3.91 -17.32
N ARG A 173 11.72 -3.49 -17.22
CA ARG A 173 12.52 -3.04 -18.35
C ARG A 173 13.77 -3.88 -18.50
N GLY A 174 13.91 -4.47 -19.66
CA GLY A 174 15.10 -5.21 -20.04
C GLY A 174 16.16 -4.35 -20.74
N TYR A 175 16.76 -4.87 -21.80
CA TYR A 175 17.75 -4.14 -22.58
C TYR A 175 17.17 -2.88 -23.25
N LEU A 176 18.00 -1.84 -23.37
CA LEU A 176 17.58 -0.55 -23.95
C LEU A 176 17.59 -0.53 -25.48
N SER A 177 18.26 -1.48 -26.12
CA SER A 177 18.38 -1.55 -27.56
C SER A 177 18.41 -2.99 -28.06
N PRO A 178 17.77 -3.31 -29.20
CA PRO A 178 17.84 -4.62 -29.84
C PRO A 178 19.28 -5.10 -30.18
N TYR A 179 20.23 -4.18 -30.24
CA TYR A 179 21.64 -4.54 -30.45
C TYR A 179 22.27 -5.31 -29.28
N PHE A 180 21.64 -5.31 -28.11
CA PHE A 180 22.08 -6.12 -26.97
C PHE A 180 21.64 -7.59 -27.05
N ILE A 181 20.75 -7.93 -27.98
CA ILE A 181 20.29 -9.31 -28.18
C ILE A 181 21.46 -10.16 -28.65
N ASN A 182 21.80 -11.17 -27.86
CA ASN A 182 22.83 -12.17 -28.21
C ASN A 182 22.24 -13.54 -28.52
N ASN A 183 20.94 -13.74 -28.27
CA ASN A 183 20.21 -14.93 -28.70
C ASN A 183 19.04 -14.51 -29.61
N PRO A 184 19.26 -14.51 -30.94
CA PRO A 184 18.26 -14.08 -31.91
C PRO A 184 17.01 -14.97 -31.97
N GLU A 185 17.15 -16.27 -31.69
CA GLU A 185 16.03 -17.22 -31.73
C GLU A 185 14.99 -16.92 -30.65
N LYS A 186 15.45 -16.59 -29.45
CA LYS A 186 14.60 -16.27 -28.32
C LYS A 186 14.35 -14.76 -28.13
N GLN A 187 14.99 -13.92 -28.92
CA GLN A 187 14.93 -12.47 -28.82
C GLN A 187 15.30 -11.96 -27.41
N VAL A 188 16.32 -12.53 -26.79
CA VAL A 188 16.79 -12.20 -25.45
C VAL A 188 18.27 -11.80 -25.42
N ALA A 189 18.64 -10.97 -24.46
CA ALA A 189 20.01 -10.74 -24.06
C ALA A 189 20.33 -11.63 -22.86
N LEU A 190 21.03 -12.72 -23.07
CA LEU A 190 21.43 -13.65 -22.02
C LEU A 190 22.86 -13.36 -21.60
N LEU A 191 23.05 -13.00 -20.35
CA LEU A 191 24.36 -12.73 -19.77
C LEU A 191 24.60 -13.77 -18.67
N ASP A 192 25.62 -14.60 -18.87
CA ASP A 192 26.00 -15.63 -17.91
C ASP A 192 27.03 -15.07 -16.93
N ASN A 193 26.70 -15.12 -15.64
CA ASN A 193 27.55 -14.64 -14.53
C ASN A 193 28.10 -13.19 -14.73
N PRO A 194 27.24 -12.21 -15.07
CA PRO A 194 27.69 -10.85 -15.36
C PRO A 194 28.05 -10.07 -14.10
N PHE A 195 28.94 -9.09 -14.24
CA PHE A 195 29.07 -8.04 -13.24
C PHE A 195 27.88 -7.09 -13.33
N VAL A 196 27.27 -6.78 -12.18
CA VAL A 196 26.11 -5.89 -12.11
C VAL A 196 26.53 -4.58 -11.46
N LEU A 197 26.37 -3.46 -12.18
CA LEU A 197 26.53 -2.11 -11.64
C LEU A 197 25.15 -1.56 -11.27
N LEU A 198 24.96 -1.25 -9.98
CA LEU A 198 23.77 -0.57 -9.49
C LEU A 198 24.06 0.93 -9.43
N PHE A 199 23.30 1.70 -10.19
CA PHE A 199 23.48 3.16 -10.27
C PHE A 199 22.13 3.85 -10.40
N ASP A 200 21.91 4.90 -9.62
CA ASP A 200 20.62 5.60 -9.49
C ASP A 200 20.38 6.67 -10.55
N LYS A 201 21.38 6.96 -11.39
CA LYS A 201 21.32 8.00 -12.42
C LYS A 201 21.49 7.40 -13.82
N LYS A 202 21.01 8.12 -14.82
CA LYS A 202 21.25 7.76 -16.20
C LYS A 202 22.74 7.92 -16.55
N ILE A 203 23.38 6.86 -17.01
CA ILE A 203 24.72 6.92 -17.59
C ILE A 203 24.55 7.30 -19.06
N SER A 204 25.00 8.48 -19.44
CA SER A 204 24.85 9.02 -20.79
C SER A 204 26.18 9.16 -21.52
N ASN A 205 27.29 9.10 -20.82
CA ASN A 205 28.61 9.33 -21.34
C ASN A 205 29.59 8.28 -20.81
N ILE A 206 30.57 7.91 -21.64
CA ILE A 206 31.63 6.94 -21.27
C ILE A 206 32.51 7.46 -20.11
N ARG A 207 32.47 8.76 -19.85
CA ARG A 207 33.26 9.40 -18.78
C ARG A 207 32.52 9.49 -17.44
N ASP A 208 31.25 9.14 -17.41
CA ASP A 208 30.47 9.05 -16.18
C ASP A 208 30.77 7.73 -15.49
#